data_5d4e213abd45546dd1fc35eb9ad2f494
#
_entry.id   5d4e213abd45546dd1fc35eb9ad2f494
#
_cell.length_a   1.000
_cell.length_b   1.000
_cell.length_c   1.000
_cell.angle_alpha   90.00
_cell.angle_beta   90.00
_cell.angle_gamma   90.00
#
_symmetry.space_group_name_H-M   'P 1'
#
loop_
_entity.id
_entity.type
_entity.pdbx_description
1 polymer ?
#
loop_
_entity_poly.entity_id
_entity_poly.type
_entity_poly.pdbx_seq_one_letter_code
_entity_poly.pdbx_strand_id
1 'polypeptide(L)'
;MSTLQTLTGYTEVDTPTRLTVAASLLTIATLDNDEEVYLTKDFGASFFASDFEHTLNFQCTAQAGSEIVYLWAMCDTVDEIGALITANTDLLCLSWENASLVLTERNSTVSTTDTSASALSLSTPYYIRIVRDEATGTYGTLYCYIYTDPDYMDLFDKLTVTLTEKKDFRYLYAVSGKGNGGGSVAWSGTIAALALDSYPYTMQNTRIRVRDLLNEATADFYTDAEINRWINDAERDIAEKSLCLDHIDSLSTTNAIRTVAFSGYRVAYLEYTYDTTKGLGLKRITMNQIGKPPSNGTTPQRWYPSGSNVCIEPIPNATYTLNAYTADFPSIEMSSNPDIPEISPEFRPLMILYAYARGLEKVKRTGQAAQIIGMYVNELIHARMDKVDVAIDSWDMINE
;
A
#
# COMPACT_ATOMS: atom_id res chain seq x y z
N MET A 1 -8.53 -13.50 10.35
CA MET A 1 -9.88 -12.92 10.10
C MET A 1 -9.88 -11.53 10.67
N SER A 2 -10.20 -10.53 9.85
CA SER A 2 -10.33 -9.15 10.27
C SER A 2 -11.34 -9.01 11.42
N THR A 3 -10.92 -8.43 12.53
CA THR A 3 -11.81 -8.13 13.65
C THR A 3 -12.15 -6.65 13.61
N LEU A 4 -13.02 -6.29 12.66
CA LEU A 4 -13.55 -4.93 12.53
C LEU A 4 -14.14 -4.49 13.87
N GLN A 5 -13.70 -3.36 14.37
CA GLN A 5 -14.18 -2.82 15.65
C GLN A 5 -15.50 -2.10 15.47
N THR A 6 -16.41 -2.36 16.41
CA THR A 6 -17.68 -1.62 16.49
C THR A 6 -17.48 -0.42 17.39
N LEU A 7 -17.29 0.76 16.78
CA LEU A 7 -16.93 1.99 17.49
C LEU A 7 -17.99 2.47 18.48
N THR A 8 -19.28 2.14 18.27
CA THR A 8 -20.36 2.40 19.24
C THR A 8 -20.22 1.64 20.56
N GLY A 9 -19.28 0.69 20.65
CA GLY A 9 -18.91 -0.01 21.89
C GLY A 9 -17.70 0.60 22.60
N TYR A 10 -17.19 1.72 22.11
CA TYR A 10 -16.12 2.47 22.74
C TYR A 10 -16.69 3.48 23.75
N THR A 11 -15.91 3.84 24.75
CA THR A 11 -16.24 4.91 25.69
C THR A 11 -15.90 6.25 25.04
N GLU A 12 -16.90 7.13 24.96
CA GLU A 12 -16.79 8.45 24.36
C GLU A 12 -16.70 9.51 25.45
N VAL A 13 -15.75 10.44 25.32
CA VAL A 13 -15.69 11.71 26.01
C VAL A 13 -15.70 12.79 24.96
N ASP A 14 -16.76 13.58 24.89
CA ASP A 14 -17.01 14.59 23.86
C ASP A 14 -17.96 15.67 24.36
N THR A 15 -17.51 16.42 25.37
CA THR A 15 -18.32 17.51 25.94
C THR A 15 -18.69 18.57 24.90
N PRO A 16 -17.79 18.98 23.95
CA PRO A 16 -18.13 19.94 22.92
C PRO A 16 -18.95 19.39 21.74
N THR A 17 -19.27 18.10 21.72
CA THR A 17 -20.02 17.43 20.64
C THR A 17 -19.34 17.52 19.26
N ARG A 18 -18.09 17.13 19.21
CA ARG A 18 -17.28 17.07 17.98
C ARG A 18 -17.36 15.76 17.23
N LEU A 19 -17.76 14.69 17.92
CA LEU A 19 -17.77 13.35 17.38
C LEU A 19 -19.19 12.93 16.97
N THR A 20 -19.27 12.23 15.83
CA THR A 20 -20.47 11.47 15.45
C THR A 20 -20.02 10.03 15.24
N VAL A 21 -20.39 9.14 16.18
CA VAL A 21 -19.94 7.75 16.23
C VAL A 21 -20.98 6.82 15.61
N ALA A 22 -20.61 6.14 14.53
CA ALA A 22 -21.35 5.03 13.95
C ALA A 22 -20.57 3.71 14.15
N ALA A 23 -21.14 2.58 13.76
CA ALA A 23 -20.53 1.26 14.02
C ALA A 23 -19.11 1.13 13.45
N SER A 24 -18.86 1.62 12.23
CA SER A 24 -17.56 1.50 11.53
C SER A 24 -17.01 2.82 11.05
N LEU A 25 -17.65 3.93 11.41
CA LEU A 25 -17.28 5.28 10.95
C LEU A 25 -17.36 6.26 12.12
N LEU A 26 -16.31 7.03 12.30
CA LEU A 26 -16.24 8.18 13.16
C LEU A 26 -16.12 9.43 12.31
N THR A 27 -17.03 10.37 12.48
CA THR A 27 -16.93 11.71 11.86
C THR A 27 -16.55 12.72 12.94
N ILE A 28 -15.57 13.55 12.62
CA ILE A 28 -15.02 14.57 13.51
C ILE A 28 -15.25 15.92 12.88
N ALA A 29 -15.90 16.83 13.62
CA ALA A 29 -16.25 18.15 13.12
C ALA A 29 -15.61 19.26 13.98
N THR A 30 -14.70 20.04 13.38
CA THR A 30 -14.08 21.21 14.00
C THR A 30 -13.50 20.97 15.39
N LEU A 31 -12.75 19.84 15.56
CA LEU A 31 -12.04 19.53 16.79
C LEU A 31 -10.89 20.53 17.00
N ASP A 32 -10.86 21.18 18.15
CA ASP A 32 -9.84 22.18 18.53
C ASP A 32 -8.80 21.58 19.49
N ASN A 33 -7.60 22.14 19.51
CA ASN A 33 -6.47 21.66 20.31
C ASN A 33 -6.69 21.76 21.84
N ASP A 34 -7.63 22.57 22.30
CA ASP A 34 -7.92 22.78 23.74
C ASP A 34 -9.15 22.01 24.23
N GLU A 35 -9.75 21.19 23.37
CA GLU A 35 -10.95 20.42 23.68
C GLU A 35 -10.58 19.01 24.17
N GLU A 36 -11.16 18.62 25.30
CA GLU A 36 -11.05 17.25 25.82
C GLU A 36 -12.04 16.34 25.06
N VAL A 37 -11.54 15.66 24.04
CA VAL A 37 -12.32 14.78 23.16
C VAL A 37 -11.53 13.51 22.89
N TYR A 38 -12.10 12.36 23.22
CA TYR A 38 -11.50 11.07 22.83
C TYR A 38 -12.54 9.94 22.76
N LEU A 39 -12.19 8.90 22.00
CA LEU A 39 -12.95 7.67 21.87
C LEU A 39 -12.01 6.48 22.14
N THR A 40 -12.22 5.78 23.27
CA THR A 40 -11.32 4.72 23.75
C THR A 40 -12.06 3.44 24.15
N LYS A 41 -11.34 2.31 24.14
CA LYS A 41 -11.86 1.02 24.60
C LYS A 41 -10.86 0.29 25.46
N ASP A 42 -11.37 -0.28 26.54
CA ASP A 42 -10.64 -1.16 27.45
C ASP A 42 -10.68 -2.61 26.90
N PHE A 43 -9.52 -3.17 26.61
CA PHE A 43 -9.36 -4.58 26.18
C PHE A 43 -8.91 -5.50 27.34
N GLY A 44 -8.61 -4.92 28.50
CA GLY A 44 -8.07 -5.65 29.66
C GLY A 44 -6.54 -5.56 29.74
N ALA A 45 -6.00 -5.81 30.93
CA ALA A 45 -4.57 -5.74 31.18
C ALA A 45 -3.78 -6.64 30.23
N SER A 46 -2.67 -6.13 29.73
CA SER A 46 -1.72 -6.86 28.87
C SER A 46 -2.32 -7.42 27.58
N PHE A 47 -3.40 -6.85 27.08
CA PHE A 47 -4.03 -7.36 25.85
C PHE A 47 -3.10 -7.16 24.63
N PHE A 48 -2.38 -6.04 24.58
CA PHE A 48 -1.46 -5.70 23.49
C PHE A 48 0.02 -5.91 23.88
N ALA A 49 0.31 -7.04 24.54
CA ALA A 49 1.65 -7.38 25.04
C ALA A 49 2.58 -8.02 24.00
N SER A 50 2.08 -8.36 22.81
CA SER A 50 2.81 -9.06 21.74
C SER A 50 2.64 -8.39 20.39
N ASP A 51 3.03 -9.09 19.33
CA ASP A 51 2.78 -8.66 17.96
C ASP A 51 1.31 -8.32 17.74
N PHE A 52 1.07 -7.26 17.03
CA PHE A 52 -0.27 -6.89 16.58
C PHE A 52 -0.23 -6.21 15.20
N GLU A 53 -1.36 -6.22 14.55
CA GLU A 53 -1.64 -5.45 13.36
C GLU A 53 -2.98 -4.75 13.52
N HIS A 54 -2.99 -3.44 13.35
CA HIS A 54 -4.20 -2.61 13.35
C HIS A 54 -4.31 -1.92 12.01
N THR A 55 -5.54 -1.89 11.46
CA THR A 55 -5.83 -1.15 10.24
C THR A 55 -6.89 -0.11 10.49
N LEU A 56 -6.81 1.00 9.79
CA LEU A 56 -7.83 2.04 9.79
C LEU A 56 -7.75 2.85 8.50
N ASN A 57 -8.86 3.48 8.12
CA ASN A 57 -8.88 4.48 7.06
C ASN A 57 -9.11 5.84 7.68
N PHE A 58 -8.47 6.87 7.16
CA PHE A 58 -8.79 8.22 7.57
C PHE A 58 -8.81 9.18 6.39
N GLN A 59 -9.53 10.28 6.56
CA GLN A 59 -9.55 11.39 5.62
C GLN A 59 -9.64 12.70 6.40
N CYS A 60 -8.67 13.58 6.24
CA CYS A 60 -8.76 14.95 6.70
C CYS A 60 -9.49 15.79 5.66
N THR A 61 -10.62 16.38 6.01
CA THR A 61 -11.41 17.23 5.08
C THR A 61 -11.10 18.70 5.24
N ALA A 62 -10.72 19.13 6.43
CA ALA A 62 -10.30 20.49 6.70
C ALA A 62 -9.31 20.56 7.88
N GLN A 63 -8.35 21.43 7.77
CA GLN A 63 -7.41 21.77 8.83
C GLN A 63 -7.15 23.27 8.81
N ALA A 64 -7.14 23.88 9.97
CA ALA A 64 -6.75 25.29 10.15
C ALA A 64 -5.60 25.36 11.17
N GLY A 65 -4.47 25.95 10.77
CA GLY A 65 -3.31 26.12 11.66
C GLY A 65 -2.53 24.84 11.96
N SER A 66 -1.88 24.80 13.12
CA SER A 66 -1.01 23.70 13.58
C SER A 66 -1.77 22.72 14.47
N GLU A 67 -2.83 22.12 13.94
CA GLU A 67 -3.65 21.15 14.65
C GLU A 67 -2.92 19.84 14.85
N ILE A 68 -3.10 19.22 16.03
CA ILE A 68 -2.64 17.87 16.33
C ILE A 68 -3.86 17.05 16.75
N VAL A 69 -4.11 15.96 15.99
CA VAL A 69 -5.15 14.99 16.29
C VAL A 69 -4.52 13.60 16.30
N TYR A 70 -4.76 12.85 17.35
CA TYR A 70 -4.30 11.47 17.45
C TYR A 70 -5.34 10.57 16.80
N LEU A 71 -4.99 9.96 15.69
CA LEU A 71 -5.86 9.09 14.89
C LEU A 71 -5.90 7.66 15.43
N TRP A 72 -4.91 7.30 16.23
CA TRP A 72 -4.76 6.01 16.88
C TRP A 72 -3.79 6.16 18.06
N ALA A 73 -4.07 5.52 19.19
CA ALA A 73 -3.13 5.43 20.29
C ALA A 73 -3.39 4.22 21.18
N MET A 74 -2.35 3.82 21.94
CA MET A 74 -2.41 2.76 22.94
C MET A 74 -1.69 3.20 24.21
N CYS A 75 -2.27 2.90 25.38
CA CYS A 75 -1.69 3.19 26.71
C CYS A 75 -2.35 2.34 27.81
N ASP A 76 -1.90 2.53 29.06
CA ASP A 76 -2.46 1.84 30.25
C ASP A 76 -3.32 2.75 31.13
N THR A 77 -3.44 4.02 30.79
CA THR A 77 -4.22 5.00 31.54
C THR A 77 -5.18 5.71 30.61
N VAL A 78 -6.40 5.95 31.06
CA VAL A 78 -7.41 6.68 30.27
C VAL A 78 -7.34 8.16 30.63
N ASP A 79 -6.99 8.97 29.66
CA ASP A 79 -7.10 10.41 29.66
C ASP A 79 -6.94 10.86 28.20
N GLU A 80 -7.08 12.13 27.92
CA GLU A 80 -6.71 12.67 26.63
C GLU A 80 -5.21 12.49 26.34
N ILE A 81 -4.85 12.15 25.09
CA ILE A 81 -3.44 11.80 24.76
C ILE A 81 -2.48 12.94 25.07
N GLY A 82 -2.87 14.20 24.85
CA GLY A 82 -2.03 15.34 25.20
C GLY A 82 -1.80 15.49 26.71
N ALA A 83 -2.81 15.18 27.54
CA ALA A 83 -2.67 15.12 28.98
C ALA A 83 -1.75 13.98 29.42
N LEU A 84 -1.89 12.79 28.82
CA LEU A 84 -1.00 11.65 29.07
C LEU A 84 0.47 11.97 28.71
N ILE A 85 0.70 12.66 27.59
CA ILE A 85 2.03 13.14 27.21
C ILE A 85 2.60 14.11 28.25
N THR A 86 1.78 15.03 28.72
CA THR A 86 2.18 15.99 29.74
C THR A 86 2.48 15.31 31.09
N ALA A 87 1.73 14.27 31.43
CA ALA A 87 1.93 13.43 32.60
C ALA A 87 3.13 12.46 32.47
N ASN A 88 3.82 12.43 31.34
CA ASN A 88 4.90 11.51 31.03
C ASN A 88 4.46 10.03 31.06
N THR A 89 3.26 9.75 30.62
CA THR A 89 2.72 8.39 30.51
C THR A 89 3.29 7.69 29.26
N ASP A 90 3.56 6.41 29.39
CA ASP A 90 3.99 5.57 28.28
C ASP A 90 2.84 5.35 27.31
N LEU A 91 3.10 5.54 26.02
CA LEU A 91 2.11 5.33 24.97
C LEU A 91 2.76 5.09 23.61
N LEU A 92 1.98 4.51 22.70
CA LEU A 92 2.22 4.52 21.25
C LEU A 92 1.10 5.32 20.61
N CYS A 93 1.41 6.17 19.65
CA CYS A 93 0.38 6.90 18.93
C CYS A 93 0.76 7.21 17.48
N LEU A 94 -0.27 7.41 16.67
CA LEU A 94 -0.21 7.98 15.34
C LEU A 94 -1.00 9.28 15.35
N SER A 95 -0.33 10.40 15.11
CA SER A 95 -0.94 11.73 15.05
C SER A 95 -0.92 12.31 13.65
N TRP A 96 -1.91 13.14 13.37
CA TRP A 96 -1.89 14.10 12.26
C TRP A 96 -1.34 15.43 12.76
N GLU A 97 -0.28 15.93 12.13
CA GLU A 97 0.39 17.18 12.49
C GLU A 97 0.80 17.95 11.22
N ASN A 98 0.20 19.11 10.97
CA ASN A 98 0.57 19.96 9.81
C ASN A 98 0.60 19.22 8.47
N ALA A 99 -0.44 18.47 8.15
CA ALA A 99 -0.54 17.65 6.95
C ALA A 99 0.50 16.51 6.86
N SER A 100 1.09 16.10 7.98
CA SER A 100 1.96 14.92 8.08
C SER A 100 1.40 13.94 9.09
N LEU A 101 1.70 12.65 8.91
CA LEU A 101 1.51 11.65 9.94
C LEU A 101 2.80 11.50 10.74
N VAL A 102 2.66 11.43 12.06
CA VAL A 102 3.76 11.23 12.99
C VAL A 102 3.48 9.99 13.83
N LEU A 103 4.34 8.99 13.68
CA LEU A 103 4.33 7.78 14.51
C LEU A 103 5.23 8.02 15.72
N THR A 104 4.73 7.77 16.92
CA THR A 104 5.45 8.08 18.16
C THR A 104 5.42 6.92 19.13
N GLU A 105 6.59 6.55 19.67
CA GLU A 105 6.71 5.91 20.97
C GLU A 105 7.01 6.97 22.01
N ARG A 106 6.26 6.97 23.09
CA ARG A 106 6.59 7.70 24.30
C ARG A 106 6.98 6.74 25.39
N ASN A 107 8.17 6.95 25.94
CA ASN A 107 8.69 6.22 27.08
C ASN A 107 9.01 7.26 28.17
N SER A 108 8.12 7.42 29.13
CA SER A 108 8.25 8.42 30.19
C SER A 108 8.48 9.84 29.61
N THR A 109 9.67 10.40 29.78
CA THR A 109 10.00 11.76 29.28
C THR A 109 10.59 11.79 27.87
N VAL A 110 10.90 10.61 27.29
CA VAL A 110 11.54 10.52 25.98
C VAL A 110 10.51 10.15 24.92
N SER A 111 10.55 10.81 23.79
CA SER A 111 9.75 10.44 22.61
C SER A 111 10.67 10.06 21.47
N THR A 112 10.40 8.92 20.86
CA THR A 112 10.99 8.49 19.57
C THR A 112 9.94 8.62 18.51
N THR A 113 10.22 9.35 17.43
CA THR A 113 9.23 9.67 16.40
C THR A 113 9.79 9.40 15.01
N ASP A 114 8.88 9.06 14.09
CA ASP A 114 9.11 9.12 12.66
C ASP A 114 7.95 9.85 11.97
N THR A 115 8.25 10.64 10.95
CA THR A 115 7.28 11.54 10.30
C THR A 115 7.26 11.30 8.81
N SER A 116 6.06 11.30 8.22
CA SER A 116 5.90 11.11 6.78
C SER A 116 6.71 12.12 5.97
N ALA A 117 7.48 11.61 5.01
CA ALA A 117 8.40 12.40 4.20
C ALA A 117 7.68 13.41 3.29
N SER A 118 6.46 13.07 2.88
CA SER A 118 5.61 13.92 2.04
C SER A 118 4.37 14.38 2.78
N ALA A 119 3.90 15.58 2.47
CA ALA A 119 2.65 16.09 3.00
C ALA A 119 1.47 15.32 2.39
N LEU A 120 0.51 14.97 3.24
CA LEU A 120 -0.74 14.35 2.84
C LEU A 120 -1.73 15.41 2.34
N SER A 121 -2.52 15.06 1.34
CA SER A 121 -3.51 15.96 0.75
C SER A 121 -4.82 15.94 1.52
N LEU A 122 -5.43 17.12 1.68
CA LEU A 122 -6.79 17.23 2.23
C LEU A 122 -7.80 16.55 1.30
N SER A 123 -8.86 16.04 1.89
CA SER A 123 -9.97 15.36 1.19
C SER A 123 -9.56 14.11 0.40
N THR A 124 -8.36 13.59 0.65
CA THR A 124 -7.87 12.32 0.12
C THR A 124 -7.98 11.24 1.20
N PRO A 125 -8.62 10.10 0.92
CA PRO A 125 -8.60 8.97 1.86
C PRO A 125 -7.23 8.31 1.88
N TYR A 126 -6.76 7.94 3.06
CA TYR A 126 -5.56 7.14 3.27
C TYR A 126 -5.89 5.89 4.05
N TYR A 127 -5.21 4.80 3.73
CA TYR A 127 -5.40 3.47 4.31
C TYR A 127 -4.15 3.12 5.10
N ILE A 128 -4.32 2.88 6.39
CA ILE A 128 -3.22 2.76 7.35
C ILE A 128 -3.14 1.34 7.88
N ARG A 129 -1.92 0.81 7.94
CA ARG A 129 -1.58 -0.41 8.69
C ARG A 129 -0.54 -0.06 9.74
N ILE A 130 -0.85 -0.33 10.99
CA ILE A 130 0.07 -0.15 12.12
C ILE A 130 0.42 -1.56 12.62
N VAL A 131 1.70 -1.90 12.58
CA VAL A 131 2.19 -3.24 12.90
C VAL A 131 3.29 -3.15 13.94
N ARG A 132 3.16 -3.91 15.02
CA ARG A 132 4.26 -4.18 15.95
C ARG A 132 4.86 -5.53 15.60
N ASP A 133 6.17 -5.55 15.34
CA ASP A 133 6.98 -6.74 15.10
C ASP A 133 8.00 -6.88 16.25
N GLU A 134 7.77 -7.81 17.17
CA GLU A 134 8.67 -8.07 18.30
C GLU A 134 9.96 -8.79 17.90
N ALA A 135 10.01 -9.39 16.71
CA ALA A 135 11.20 -10.07 16.22
C ALA A 135 12.29 -9.09 15.73
N THR A 136 11.92 -7.84 15.47
CA THR A 136 12.83 -6.80 14.97
C THR A 136 13.22 -5.83 16.08
N GLY A 137 14.51 -5.76 16.44
CA GLY A 137 15.02 -4.94 17.53
C GLY A 137 14.96 -5.65 18.90
N THR A 138 15.37 -4.95 19.96
CA THR A 138 15.42 -5.53 21.32
C THR A 138 14.06 -5.65 21.98
N TYR A 139 13.17 -4.69 21.71
CA TYR A 139 11.84 -4.59 22.31
C TYR A 139 10.72 -4.55 21.27
N GLY A 140 11.07 -4.85 20.01
CA GLY A 140 10.20 -4.76 18.87
C GLY A 140 10.37 -3.45 18.09
N THR A 141 9.74 -3.41 16.94
CA THR A 141 9.67 -2.23 16.06
C THR A 141 8.21 -1.99 15.68
N LEU A 142 7.79 -0.74 15.74
CA LEU A 142 6.48 -0.29 15.31
C LEU A 142 6.60 0.28 13.90
N TYR A 143 5.78 -0.21 12.99
CA TYR A 143 5.66 0.26 11.62
C TYR A 143 4.31 0.89 11.39
N CYS A 144 4.26 1.96 10.60
CA CYS A 144 3.02 2.51 10.06
C CYS A 144 3.15 2.63 8.56
N TYR A 145 2.38 1.85 7.83
CA TYR A 145 2.29 1.90 6.37
C TYR A 145 1.12 2.77 5.97
N ILE A 146 1.36 3.70 5.06
CA ILE A 146 0.38 4.67 4.56
C ILE A 146 0.15 4.35 3.09
N TYR A 147 -1.09 4.02 2.71
CA TYR A 147 -1.44 3.69 1.33
C TYR A 147 -2.48 4.67 0.79
N THR A 148 -2.53 4.82 -0.54
CA THR A 148 -3.53 5.64 -1.23
C THR A 148 -4.71 4.82 -1.77
N ASP A 149 -4.65 3.49 -1.68
CA ASP A 149 -5.69 2.57 -2.15
C ASP A 149 -6.15 1.57 -1.07
N PRO A 150 -7.41 1.08 -1.14
CA PRO A 150 -7.98 0.19 -0.13
C PRO A 150 -7.42 -1.25 -0.16
N ASP A 151 -6.74 -1.65 -1.22
CA ASP A 151 -6.17 -2.98 -1.39
C ASP A 151 -4.71 -3.06 -0.92
N TYR A 152 -4.18 -1.94 -0.41
CA TYR A 152 -2.79 -1.80 0.08
C TYR A 152 -1.76 -2.13 -1.00
N MET A 153 -1.93 -1.60 -2.21
CA MET A 153 -1.03 -1.80 -3.34
C MET A 153 -0.14 -0.58 -3.60
N ASP A 154 -0.67 0.62 -3.36
CA ASP A 154 0.01 1.89 -3.63
C ASP A 154 0.53 2.49 -2.33
N LEU A 155 1.76 2.11 -1.96
CA LEU A 155 2.42 2.59 -0.74
C LEU A 155 2.86 4.04 -0.91
N PHE A 156 2.23 4.95 -0.16
CA PHE A 156 2.59 6.36 -0.12
C PHE A 156 3.84 6.61 0.75
N ASP A 157 3.89 5.98 1.95
CA ASP A 157 5.02 6.14 2.87
C ASP A 157 5.03 5.02 3.93
N LYS A 158 6.18 4.84 4.58
CA LYS A 158 6.40 3.87 5.66
C LYS A 158 7.14 4.52 6.82
N LEU A 159 6.48 4.66 7.96
CA LEU A 159 7.08 5.16 9.19
C LEU A 159 7.60 4.00 10.03
N THR A 160 8.72 4.22 10.74
CA THR A 160 9.37 3.17 11.52
C THR A 160 9.90 3.72 12.84
N VAL A 161 9.45 3.15 13.96
CA VAL A 161 9.92 3.47 15.30
C VAL A 161 10.42 2.22 16.00
N THR A 162 11.71 2.12 16.28
CA THR A 162 12.27 1.04 17.09
C THR A 162 11.96 1.32 18.54
N LEU A 163 11.28 0.39 19.21
CA LEU A 163 10.84 0.55 20.59
C LEU A 163 12.03 0.53 21.55
N THR A 164 11.98 1.45 22.53
CA THR A 164 13.04 1.62 23.52
C THR A 164 12.84 0.77 24.76
N GLU A 165 11.62 0.27 24.98
CA GLU A 165 11.29 -0.70 26.03
C GLU A 165 10.12 -1.58 25.62
N LYS A 166 9.87 -2.66 26.40
CA LYS A 166 8.73 -3.54 26.17
C LYS A 166 7.44 -2.80 26.53
N LYS A 167 6.50 -2.73 25.59
CA LYS A 167 5.18 -2.13 25.79
C LYS A 167 4.13 -3.23 25.96
N ASP A 168 3.20 -3.00 26.88
CA ASP A 168 2.16 -3.94 27.28
C ASP A 168 0.91 -3.13 27.65
N PHE A 169 0.08 -2.84 26.64
CA PHE A 169 -1.00 -1.88 26.77
C PHE A 169 -2.38 -2.52 26.89
N ARG A 170 -3.30 -1.77 27.50
CA ARG A 170 -4.68 -2.14 27.80
C ARG A 170 -5.70 -1.39 26.95
N TYR A 171 -5.50 -0.11 26.76
CA TYR A 171 -6.47 0.75 26.08
C TYR A 171 -6.06 1.04 24.65
N LEU A 172 -7.07 1.04 23.76
CA LEU A 172 -6.93 1.46 22.37
C LEU A 172 -7.84 2.66 22.13
N TYR A 173 -7.28 3.70 21.53
CA TYR A 173 -7.97 4.91 21.10
C TYR A 173 -8.24 4.85 19.60
N ALA A 174 -9.48 5.17 19.23
CA ALA A 174 -9.86 5.41 17.84
C ALA A 174 -9.68 6.87 17.42
N VAL A 175 -9.65 7.78 18.39
CA VAL A 175 -9.30 9.21 18.23
C VAL A 175 -9.02 9.81 19.59
N SER A 176 -8.17 10.85 19.61
CA SER A 176 -8.06 11.78 20.73
C SER A 176 -7.68 13.16 20.22
N GLY A 177 -8.24 14.20 20.83
CA GLY A 177 -7.74 15.55 20.75
C GLY A 177 -6.40 15.71 21.44
N LYS A 178 -5.86 16.92 21.41
CA LYS A 178 -4.59 17.27 22.10
C LYS A 178 -4.79 17.71 23.54
N GLY A 179 -5.92 18.40 23.88
CA GLY A 179 -6.32 18.83 25.20
C GLY A 179 -5.46 19.90 25.90
N ASN A 180 -4.42 20.37 25.28
CA ASN A 180 -3.54 21.37 25.84
C ASN A 180 -2.89 22.26 24.78
N GLY A 181 -3.61 23.20 24.25
CA GLY A 181 -3.04 24.08 23.25
C GLY A 181 -3.92 25.27 23.00
N GLY A 182 -3.48 26.46 23.34
CA GLY A 182 -4.23 27.66 23.02
C GLY A 182 -4.22 27.94 21.52
N GLY A 183 -5.37 28.12 20.94
CA GLY A 183 -5.53 28.56 19.56
C GLY A 183 -6.78 27.99 18.92
N SER A 184 -7.61 28.86 18.33
CA SER A 184 -8.78 28.45 17.53
C SER A 184 -8.30 27.86 16.21
N VAL A 185 -7.91 26.60 16.21
CA VAL A 185 -7.49 25.86 15.04
C VAL A 185 -8.28 24.57 15.02
N ALA A 186 -8.95 24.28 13.93
CA ALA A 186 -9.91 23.17 13.87
C ALA A 186 -9.50 22.13 12.85
N TRP A 187 -9.60 20.88 13.27
CA TRP A 187 -9.49 19.70 12.39
C TRP A 187 -10.86 19.08 12.15
N SER A 188 -11.11 18.72 10.90
CA SER A 188 -12.31 17.97 10.53
C SER A 188 -11.94 16.80 9.61
N GLY A 189 -12.63 15.68 9.79
CA GLY A 189 -12.35 14.51 8.99
C GLY A 189 -13.14 13.28 9.43
N THR A 190 -12.70 12.14 8.93
CA THR A 190 -13.28 10.83 9.27
C THR A 190 -12.21 9.82 9.61
N ILE A 191 -12.55 8.88 10.50
CA ILE A 191 -11.79 7.65 10.77
C ILE A 191 -12.77 6.50 10.59
N ALA A 192 -12.39 5.50 9.82
CA ALA A 192 -13.26 4.38 9.48
C ALA A 192 -12.49 3.06 9.51
N ALA A 193 -13.24 1.96 9.56
CA ALA A 193 -12.77 0.60 9.40
C ALA A 193 -11.60 0.23 10.35
N LEU A 194 -11.59 0.77 11.58
CA LEU A 194 -10.63 0.34 12.59
C LEU A 194 -10.78 -1.15 12.84
N ALA A 195 -9.72 -1.91 12.58
CA ALA A 195 -9.71 -3.35 12.76
C ALA A 195 -8.44 -3.82 13.46
N LEU A 196 -8.57 -4.93 14.18
CA LEU A 196 -7.47 -5.64 14.80
C LEU A 196 -7.21 -6.89 13.95
N ASP A 197 -6.17 -6.85 13.13
CA ASP A 197 -5.96 -7.83 12.09
C ASP A 197 -4.57 -8.47 12.10
N SER A 198 -4.46 -9.60 11.38
CA SER A 198 -3.20 -10.05 10.80
C SER A 198 -3.41 -10.21 9.29
N TYR A 199 -2.65 -9.47 8.51
CA TYR A 199 -2.70 -9.57 7.06
C TYR A 199 -2.11 -10.91 6.58
N PRO A 200 -2.81 -11.71 5.76
CA PRO A 200 -2.42 -13.11 5.49
C PRO A 200 -1.20 -13.24 4.57
N TYR A 201 -0.81 -12.20 3.85
CA TYR A 201 0.27 -12.24 2.84
C TYR A 201 1.41 -11.28 3.16
N THR A 202 1.72 -11.06 4.45
CA THR A 202 2.98 -10.41 4.83
C THR A 202 4.17 -11.30 4.43
N MET A 203 5.36 -10.71 4.33
CA MET A 203 6.60 -11.47 4.10
C MET A 203 6.72 -12.64 5.10
N GLN A 204 6.49 -12.38 6.39
CA GLN A 204 6.55 -13.40 7.44
C GLN A 204 5.52 -14.50 7.24
N ASN A 205 4.24 -14.15 7.04
CA ASN A 205 3.17 -15.14 6.87
C ASN A 205 3.35 -15.97 5.61
N THR A 206 3.80 -15.35 4.53
CA THR A 206 4.12 -16.03 3.27
C THR A 206 5.29 -17.00 3.47
N ARG A 207 6.34 -16.58 4.18
CA ARG A 207 7.49 -17.43 4.52
C ARG A 207 7.09 -18.63 5.37
N ILE A 208 6.26 -18.44 6.41
CA ILE A 208 5.75 -19.53 7.25
C ILE A 208 5.00 -20.56 6.38
N ARG A 209 4.10 -20.11 5.49
CA ARG A 209 3.35 -21.02 4.60
C ARG A 209 4.27 -21.79 3.64
N VAL A 210 5.32 -21.15 3.11
CA VAL A 210 6.31 -21.82 2.27
C VAL A 210 7.07 -22.89 3.08
N ARG A 211 7.46 -22.59 4.34
CA ARG A 211 8.11 -23.55 5.24
C ARG A 211 7.22 -24.76 5.56
N ASP A 212 5.94 -24.52 5.82
CA ASP A 212 4.96 -25.58 6.06
C ASP A 212 4.88 -26.55 4.87
N LEU A 213 4.84 -26.01 3.64
CA LEU A 213 4.85 -26.85 2.42
C LEU A 213 6.17 -27.59 2.23
N LEU A 214 7.30 -27.00 2.61
CA LEU A 214 8.61 -27.63 2.57
C LEU A 214 8.83 -28.62 3.74
N ASN A 215 7.88 -28.69 4.69
CA ASN A 215 7.96 -29.47 5.91
C ASN A 215 9.20 -29.14 6.76
N GLU A 216 9.52 -27.86 6.87
CA GLU A 216 10.64 -27.34 7.66
C GLU A 216 10.19 -26.13 8.49
N ALA A 217 9.80 -26.36 9.75
CA ALA A 217 9.27 -25.33 10.64
C ALA A 217 10.35 -24.33 11.12
N THR A 218 11.63 -24.74 11.13
CA THR A 218 12.77 -23.92 11.58
C THR A 218 13.72 -23.62 10.41
N ALA A 219 14.51 -22.55 10.53
CA ALA A 219 15.43 -22.11 9.48
C ALA A 219 16.75 -22.91 9.48
N ASP A 220 16.67 -24.22 9.25
CA ASP A 220 17.85 -25.10 9.25
C ASP A 220 18.46 -25.22 7.84
N PHE A 221 17.76 -25.85 6.92
CA PHE A 221 18.23 -26.07 5.56
C PHE A 221 17.86 -24.91 4.62
N TYR A 222 16.65 -24.34 4.76
CA TYR A 222 16.20 -23.15 4.03
C TYR A 222 16.31 -21.93 4.93
N THR A 223 17.24 -21.04 4.63
CA THR A 223 17.38 -19.80 5.39
C THR A 223 16.22 -18.84 5.10
N ASP A 224 15.89 -17.95 6.05
CA ASP A 224 14.88 -16.92 5.84
C ASP A 224 15.24 -16.03 4.65
N ALA A 225 16.52 -15.67 4.52
CA ALA A 225 16.99 -14.86 3.41
C ALA A 225 16.76 -15.50 2.03
N GLU A 226 16.90 -16.83 1.93
CA GLU A 226 16.62 -17.54 0.67
C GLU A 226 15.15 -17.55 0.34
N ILE A 227 14.29 -17.84 1.32
CA ILE A 227 12.83 -17.86 1.11
C ILE A 227 12.33 -16.45 0.79
N ASN A 228 12.80 -15.43 1.51
CA ASN A 228 12.43 -14.03 1.24
C ASN A 228 12.81 -13.62 -0.19
N ARG A 229 14.01 -14.01 -0.66
CA ARG A 229 14.40 -13.77 -2.04
C ARG A 229 13.46 -14.45 -3.04
N TRP A 230 13.06 -15.71 -2.80
CA TRP A 230 12.13 -16.41 -3.69
C TRP A 230 10.73 -15.78 -3.68
N ILE A 231 10.30 -15.23 -2.56
CA ILE A 231 9.03 -14.49 -2.46
C ILE A 231 9.10 -13.19 -3.28
N ASN A 232 10.19 -12.42 -3.18
CA ASN A 232 10.40 -11.21 -3.98
C ASN A 232 10.57 -11.52 -5.48
N ASP A 233 11.29 -12.61 -5.81
CA ASP A 233 11.38 -13.10 -7.18
C ASP A 233 9.99 -13.48 -7.74
N ALA A 234 9.13 -14.08 -6.90
CA ALA A 234 7.76 -14.43 -7.27
C ALA A 234 6.91 -13.19 -7.55
N GLU A 235 6.97 -12.19 -6.69
CA GLU A 235 6.26 -10.94 -6.86
C GLU A 235 6.63 -10.27 -8.18
N ARG A 236 7.92 -10.20 -8.46
CA ARG A 236 8.43 -9.64 -9.71
C ARG A 236 7.99 -10.44 -10.94
N ASP A 237 8.05 -11.78 -10.88
CA ASP A 237 7.62 -12.68 -11.97
C ASP A 237 6.11 -12.54 -12.25
N ILE A 238 5.32 -12.42 -11.18
CA ILE A 238 3.86 -12.18 -11.28
C ILE A 238 3.60 -10.82 -11.93
N ALA A 239 4.20 -9.74 -11.44
CA ALA A 239 4.01 -8.39 -11.99
C ALA A 239 4.36 -8.35 -13.49
N GLU A 240 5.48 -8.98 -13.89
CA GLU A 240 5.91 -9.04 -15.30
C GLU A 240 4.91 -9.79 -16.19
N LYS A 241 4.36 -10.91 -15.72
CA LYS A 241 3.52 -11.79 -16.52
C LYS A 241 2.04 -11.43 -16.50
N SER A 242 1.54 -10.98 -15.35
CA SER A 242 0.13 -10.61 -15.20
C SER A 242 -0.16 -9.19 -15.66
N LEU A 243 0.85 -8.30 -15.67
CA LEU A 243 0.70 -6.86 -15.88
C LEU A 243 -0.22 -6.22 -14.83
N CYS A 244 -0.22 -6.75 -13.60
CA CYS A 244 -1.12 -6.31 -12.53
C CYS A 244 -0.69 -4.99 -11.85
N LEU A 245 0.54 -4.55 -12.10
CA LEU A 245 1.03 -3.24 -11.72
C LEU A 245 1.02 -2.36 -12.97
N ASP A 246 -0.13 -1.82 -13.30
CA ASP A 246 -0.34 -0.98 -14.47
C ASP A 246 -0.66 0.45 -14.08
N HIS A 247 -0.19 1.38 -14.89
CA HIS A 247 -0.56 2.79 -14.80
C HIS A 247 -0.64 3.42 -16.19
N ILE A 248 -1.21 4.62 -16.25
CA ILE A 248 -1.37 5.36 -17.48
C ILE A 248 -0.42 6.56 -17.49
N ASP A 249 0.58 6.50 -18.35
CA ASP A 249 1.45 7.65 -18.62
C ASP A 249 0.84 8.55 -19.69
N SER A 250 0.67 9.82 -19.38
CA SER A 250 0.34 10.82 -20.39
C SER A 250 1.62 11.33 -21.06
N LEU A 251 1.83 10.93 -22.30
CA LEU A 251 3.01 11.28 -23.09
C LEU A 251 2.69 12.34 -24.13
N SER A 252 3.71 13.12 -24.50
CA SER A 252 3.58 14.11 -25.59
C SER A 252 4.60 13.85 -26.68
N THR A 253 4.15 13.80 -27.93
CA THR A 253 5.07 13.74 -29.08
C THR A 253 5.71 15.10 -29.31
N THR A 254 6.90 15.09 -29.94
CA THR A 254 7.55 16.30 -30.42
C THR A 254 7.58 16.29 -31.93
N ASN A 255 7.35 17.47 -32.55
CA ASN A 255 7.39 17.61 -34.00
C ASN A 255 8.72 17.09 -34.57
N ALA A 256 8.63 16.32 -35.63
CA ALA A 256 9.74 15.68 -36.32
C ALA A 256 10.58 14.70 -35.47
N ILE A 257 10.16 14.33 -34.27
CA ILE A 257 10.82 13.35 -33.41
C ILE A 257 9.98 12.08 -33.33
N ARG A 258 10.58 10.95 -33.67
CA ARG A 258 9.90 9.65 -33.67
C ARG A 258 9.76 9.04 -32.29
N THR A 259 10.69 9.33 -31.37
CA THR A 259 10.81 8.68 -30.08
C THR A 259 10.17 9.49 -28.98
N VAL A 260 9.42 8.80 -28.11
CA VAL A 260 8.83 9.38 -26.88
C VAL A 260 9.26 8.48 -25.72
N ALA A 261 9.87 9.07 -24.69
CA ALA A 261 10.21 8.35 -23.47
C ALA A 261 8.93 8.05 -22.65
N PHE A 262 8.91 6.92 -21.96
CA PHE A 262 7.87 6.56 -21.02
C PHE A 262 8.49 6.12 -19.70
N SER A 263 7.73 6.22 -18.61
CA SER A 263 8.05 5.55 -17.35
C SER A 263 7.56 4.11 -17.38
N GLY A 264 8.08 3.28 -16.48
CA GLY A 264 7.67 1.89 -16.39
C GLY A 264 8.55 0.90 -17.17
N TYR A 265 8.28 -0.37 -16.94
CA TYR A 265 9.04 -1.48 -17.52
C TYR A 265 8.66 -1.75 -18.98
N ARG A 266 7.36 -1.71 -19.28
CA ARG A 266 6.83 -2.11 -20.60
C ARG A 266 5.55 -1.37 -20.94
N VAL A 267 5.45 -0.86 -22.16
CA VAL A 267 4.18 -0.38 -22.72
C VAL A 267 3.38 -1.57 -23.23
N ALA A 268 2.21 -1.79 -22.66
CA ALA A 268 1.26 -2.79 -23.10
C ALA A 268 0.40 -2.25 -24.26
N TYR A 269 -0.04 -0.98 -24.13
CA TYR A 269 -0.91 -0.32 -25.12
C TYR A 269 -0.60 1.15 -25.23
N LEU A 270 -0.81 1.71 -26.42
CA LEU A 270 -0.63 3.12 -26.68
C LEU A 270 -1.86 3.67 -27.41
N GLU A 271 -2.43 4.73 -26.85
CA GLU A 271 -3.59 5.39 -27.38
C GLU A 271 -3.24 6.83 -27.77
N TYR A 272 -3.71 7.29 -28.92
CA TYR A 272 -3.67 8.68 -29.33
C TYR A 272 -4.96 9.38 -28.95
N THR A 273 -4.86 10.41 -28.09
CA THR A 273 -6.00 11.19 -27.66
C THR A 273 -6.21 12.36 -28.63
N TYR A 274 -7.30 12.32 -29.42
CA TYR A 274 -7.63 13.37 -30.40
C TYR A 274 -8.78 14.29 -29.96
N ASP A 275 -9.45 13.94 -28.87
CA ASP A 275 -10.49 14.73 -28.21
C ASP A 275 -10.38 14.48 -26.69
N THR A 276 -10.93 15.37 -25.87
CA THR A 276 -10.89 15.27 -24.40
C THR A 276 -11.52 13.97 -23.85
N THR A 277 -12.33 13.29 -24.65
CA THR A 277 -13.06 12.07 -24.24
C THR A 277 -12.87 10.89 -25.18
N LYS A 278 -12.06 11.04 -26.25
CA LYS A 278 -11.90 10.00 -27.29
C LYS A 278 -10.45 9.75 -27.61
N GLY A 279 -10.07 8.50 -27.55
CA GLY A 279 -8.78 7.99 -27.93
C GLY A 279 -8.87 7.02 -29.13
N LEU A 280 -7.80 6.87 -29.82
CA LEU A 280 -7.62 5.90 -30.92
C LEU A 280 -6.41 5.03 -30.58
N GLY A 281 -6.65 3.73 -30.41
CA GLY A 281 -5.59 2.76 -30.18
C GLY A 281 -4.59 2.70 -31.34
N LEU A 282 -3.32 2.86 -31.03
CA LEU A 282 -2.25 2.77 -32.02
C LEU A 282 -1.84 1.31 -32.23
N LYS A 283 -1.74 0.89 -33.48
CA LYS A 283 -1.34 -0.47 -33.82
C LYS A 283 0.14 -0.70 -33.46
N ARG A 284 0.41 -1.70 -32.62
CA ARG A 284 1.78 -2.17 -32.38
C ARG A 284 2.29 -2.87 -33.62
N ILE A 285 3.51 -2.55 -34.05
CA ILE A 285 4.18 -3.17 -35.21
C ILE A 285 5.45 -3.91 -34.81
N THR A 286 5.82 -4.90 -35.62
CA THR A 286 7.06 -5.66 -35.50
C THR A 286 8.18 -5.01 -36.30
N MET A 287 9.43 -5.40 -36.02
CA MET A 287 10.62 -4.88 -36.74
C MET A 287 10.51 -4.98 -38.27
N ASN A 288 9.87 -6.02 -38.80
CA ASN A 288 9.72 -6.21 -40.25
C ASN A 288 8.74 -5.22 -40.91
N GLN A 289 7.97 -4.50 -40.12
CA GLN A 289 6.98 -3.52 -40.57
C GLN A 289 7.47 -2.08 -40.44
N ILE A 290 8.63 -1.85 -39.81
CA ILE A 290 9.24 -0.53 -39.67
C ILE A 290 9.62 0.03 -41.04
N GLY A 291 9.25 1.28 -41.28
CA GLY A 291 9.56 1.98 -42.54
C GLY A 291 8.69 1.60 -43.72
N LYS A 292 7.73 0.66 -43.59
CA LYS A 292 6.67 0.46 -44.58
C LYS A 292 5.61 1.54 -44.31
N PRO A 293 5.42 2.51 -45.23
CA PRO A 293 4.55 3.64 -44.92
C PRO A 293 3.13 3.16 -44.67
N PRO A 294 2.50 3.59 -43.56
CA PRO A 294 1.07 3.59 -43.50
C PRO A 294 0.54 4.59 -44.53
N SER A 295 -0.62 4.35 -45.06
CA SER A 295 -1.28 5.26 -45.97
C SER A 295 -1.25 6.70 -45.46
N ASN A 296 -0.66 7.59 -46.22
CA ASN A 296 -0.68 9.05 -46.14
C ASN A 296 -1.27 9.67 -44.86
N GLY A 297 -0.42 10.05 -43.92
CA GLY A 297 -0.83 10.79 -42.72
C GLY A 297 0.36 11.18 -41.86
N THR A 298 0.20 12.23 -41.10
CA THR A 298 1.20 12.77 -40.15
C THR A 298 0.79 12.55 -38.70
N THR A 299 -0.46 12.12 -38.47
CA THR A 299 -0.95 11.73 -37.15
C THR A 299 -0.45 10.36 -36.75
N PRO A 300 -0.17 10.09 -35.46
CA PRO A 300 0.21 8.80 -34.92
C PRO A 300 -0.78 7.70 -35.33
N GLN A 301 -0.29 6.57 -35.85
CA GLN A 301 -1.11 5.42 -36.26
C GLN A 301 -0.57 4.10 -35.75
N ARG A 302 0.76 4.00 -35.63
CA ARG A 302 1.46 2.76 -35.23
C ARG A 302 2.61 3.08 -34.31
N TRP A 303 3.01 2.08 -33.55
CA TRP A 303 4.14 2.20 -32.63
C TRP A 303 4.94 0.91 -32.49
N TYR A 304 6.18 1.02 -32.00
CA TYR A 304 7.00 -0.10 -31.57
C TYR A 304 7.91 0.30 -30.43
N PRO A 305 8.25 -0.63 -29.51
CA PRO A 305 9.16 -0.33 -28.41
C PRO A 305 10.62 -0.25 -28.92
N SER A 306 11.40 0.64 -28.31
CA SER A 306 12.84 0.80 -28.57
C SER A 306 13.55 1.23 -27.30
N GLY A 307 14.03 0.27 -26.50
CA GLY A 307 14.58 0.49 -25.17
C GLY A 307 13.51 1.10 -24.25
N SER A 308 13.86 2.19 -23.55
CA SER A 308 12.96 2.97 -22.68
C SER A 308 12.08 3.96 -23.45
N ASN A 309 11.94 3.80 -24.76
CA ASN A 309 11.12 4.69 -25.58
C ASN A 309 10.10 3.90 -26.38
N VAL A 310 9.02 4.57 -26.74
CA VAL A 310 8.13 4.16 -27.83
C VAL A 310 8.48 4.96 -29.09
N CYS A 311 8.54 4.27 -30.21
CA CYS A 311 8.71 4.88 -31.52
C CYS A 311 7.37 4.97 -32.23
N ILE A 312 7.04 6.15 -32.73
CA ILE A 312 5.75 6.47 -33.36
C ILE A 312 5.90 6.51 -34.89
N GLU A 313 4.95 5.94 -35.61
CA GLU A 313 4.84 6.00 -37.06
C GLU A 313 3.44 6.39 -37.51
N PRO A 314 3.34 7.31 -38.52
CA PRO A 314 4.41 8.10 -39.13
C PRO A 314 5.07 9.05 -38.13
N ILE A 315 6.22 9.64 -38.50
CA ILE A 315 6.89 10.65 -37.65
C ILE A 315 5.92 11.80 -37.40
N PRO A 316 5.65 12.15 -36.13
CA PRO A 316 4.69 13.21 -35.80
C PRO A 316 5.09 14.57 -36.41
N ASN A 317 4.13 15.30 -36.96
CA ASN A 317 4.33 16.65 -37.50
C ASN A 317 3.89 17.75 -36.54
N ALA A 318 3.41 17.38 -35.36
CA ALA A 318 2.96 18.27 -34.31
C ALA A 318 3.11 17.58 -32.93
N THR A 319 2.78 18.30 -31.86
CA THR A 319 2.60 17.75 -30.54
C THR A 319 1.25 17.06 -30.46
N TYR A 320 1.25 15.78 -30.14
CA TYR A 320 0.07 14.96 -29.90
C TYR A 320 0.13 14.38 -28.50
N THR A 321 -1.01 14.28 -27.81
CA THR A 321 -1.12 13.59 -26.52
C THR A 321 -1.34 12.10 -26.75
N LEU A 322 -0.54 11.29 -26.09
CA LEU A 322 -0.64 9.83 -26.09
C LEU A 322 -0.83 9.35 -24.66
N ASN A 323 -1.72 8.38 -24.46
CA ASN A 323 -1.85 7.64 -23.22
C ASN A 323 -1.14 6.30 -23.39
N ALA A 324 -0.08 6.08 -22.65
CA ALA A 324 0.63 4.83 -22.62
C ALA A 324 0.17 4.02 -21.40
N TYR A 325 -0.43 2.87 -21.63
CA TYR A 325 -0.75 1.90 -20.59
C TYR A 325 0.50 1.07 -20.36
N THR A 326 1.16 1.31 -19.23
CA THR A 326 2.45 0.73 -18.90
C THR A 326 2.30 -0.29 -17.78
N ALA A 327 3.18 -1.28 -17.77
CA ALA A 327 3.33 -2.21 -16.67
C ALA A 327 4.66 -1.96 -15.96
N ASP A 328 4.65 -2.10 -14.64
CA ASP A 328 5.82 -1.92 -13.80
C ASP A 328 6.23 -3.19 -13.05
N PHE A 329 7.39 -3.12 -12.47
CA PHE A 329 7.80 -4.01 -11.40
C PHE A 329 7.41 -3.42 -10.04
N PRO A 330 7.35 -4.25 -8.99
CA PRO A 330 7.24 -3.73 -7.63
C PRO A 330 8.29 -2.66 -7.37
N SER A 331 7.87 -1.53 -6.83
CA SER A 331 8.73 -0.36 -6.60
C SER A 331 9.63 -0.55 -5.40
N ILE A 332 9.17 -1.35 -4.42
CA ILE A 332 9.86 -1.62 -3.16
C ILE A 332 9.97 -3.13 -2.97
N GLU A 333 11.20 -3.60 -2.77
CA GLU A 333 11.45 -4.99 -2.37
C GLU A 333 11.05 -5.20 -0.91
N MET A 334 10.22 -6.22 -0.63
CA MET A 334 9.85 -6.58 0.73
C MET A 334 11.10 -6.98 1.52
N SER A 335 11.35 -6.30 2.63
CA SER A 335 12.56 -6.49 3.46
C SER A 335 12.25 -6.77 4.93
N SER A 336 11.09 -6.33 5.41
CA SER A 336 10.66 -6.48 6.80
C SER A 336 9.55 -7.55 6.90
N ASN A 337 9.43 -8.19 8.06
CA ASN A 337 8.41 -9.21 8.31
C ASN A 337 6.97 -8.77 7.98
N PRO A 338 6.55 -7.54 8.34
CA PRO A 338 5.19 -7.07 8.07
C PRO A 338 4.99 -6.49 6.68
N ASP A 339 6.04 -6.41 5.83
CA ASP A 339 5.87 -5.90 4.48
C ASP A 339 4.88 -6.78 3.70
N ILE A 340 4.05 -6.15 2.86
CA ILE A 340 3.09 -6.82 1.98
C ILE A 340 3.46 -6.57 0.53
N PRO A 341 3.14 -7.52 -0.37
CA PRO A 341 3.43 -7.35 -1.79
C PRO A 341 2.55 -6.26 -2.42
N GLU A 342 3.13 -5.52 -3.35
CA GLU A 342 2.43 -4.49 -4.14
C GLU A 342 1.46 -5.08 -5.17
N ILE A 343 1.63 -6.35 -5.54
CA ILE A 343 0.74 -7.01 -6.51
C ILE A 343 -0.69 -7.14 -5.98
N SER A 344 -1.66 -7.13 -6.89
CA SER A 344 -3.08 -7.25 -6.56
C SER A 344 -3.38 -8.48 -5.70
N PRO A 345 -4.35 -8.38 -4.75
CA PRO A 345 -4.62 -9.42 -3.74
C PRO A 345 -4.86 -10.81 -4.31
N GLU A 346 -5.50 -10.92 -5.46
CA GLU A 346 -5.79 -12.20 -6.14
C GLU A 346 -4.54 -12.96 -6.61
N PHE A 347 -3.43 -12.26 -6.85
CA PHE A 347 -2.16 -12.88 -7.25
C PHE A 347 -1.28 -13.27 -6.07
N ARG A 348 -1.49 -12.71 -4.88
CA ARG A 348 -0.63 -12.92 -3.69
C ARG A 348 -0.48 -14.40 -3.28
N PRO A 349 -1.53 -15.25 -3.37
CA PRO A 349 -1.39 -16.69 -3.10
C PRO A 349 -0.37 -17.39 -4.00
N LEU A 350 -0.16 -16.90 -5.21
CA LEU A 350 0.72 -17.53 -6.19
C LEU A 350 2.20 -17.43 -5.81
N MET A 351 2.58 -16.43 -5.00
CA MET A 351 3.95 -16.30 -4.49
C MET A 351 4.37 -17.53 -3.69
N ILE A 352 3.43 -18.11 -2.93
CA ILE A 352 3.68 -19.32 -2.13
C ILE A 352 4.02 -20.50 -3.05
N LEU A 353 3.27 -20.69 -4.13
CA LEU A 353 3.52 -21.77 -5.09
C LEU A 353 4.89 -21.62 -5.77
N TYR A 354 5.21 -20.41 -6.21
CA TYR A 354 6.49 -20.11 -6.83
C TYR A 354 7.66 -20.39 -5.88
N ALA A 355 7.62 -19.82 -4.66
CA ALA A 355 8.67 -19.99 -3.66
C ALA A 355 8.80 -21.45 -3.22
N TYR A 356 7.70 -22.19 -3.08
CA TYR A 356 7.70 -23.62 -2.80
C TYR A 356 8.40 -24.42 -3.91
N ALA A 357 8.12 -24.12 -5.17
CA ALA A 357 8.79 -24.78 -6.30
C ALA A 357 10.31 -24.55 -6.27
N ARG A 358 10.76 -23.32 -5.94
CA ARG A 358 12.19 -23.02 -5.77
C ARG A 358 12.83 -23.81 -4.65
N GLY A 359 12.11 -24.00 -3.53
CA GLY A 359 12.55 -24.88 -2.45
C GLY A 359 12.72 -26.34 -2.89
N LEU A 360 11.78 -26.88 -3.68
CA LEU A 360 11.88 -28.22 -4.26
C LEU A 360 13.07 -28.36 -5.22
N GLU A 361 13.35 -27.34 -6.04
CA GLU A 361 14.53 -27.31 -6.93
C GLU A 361 15.83 -27.41 -6.14
N LYS A 362 15.95 -26.71 -5.00
CA LYS A 362 17.13 -26.75 -4.12
C LYS A 362 17.43 -28.17 -3.65
N VAL A 363 16.43 -28.99 -3.32
CA VAL A 363 16.59 -30.40 -2.93
C VAL A 363 16.57 -31.37 -4.12
N LYS A 364 16.69 -30.85 -5.35
CA LYS A 364 16.74 -31.65 -6.60
C LYS A 364 15.47 -32.48 -6.88
N ARG A 365 14.33 -32.09 -6.31
CA ARG A 365 13.01 -32.69 -6.63
C ARG A 365 12.41 -32.03 -7.87
N THR A 366 13.16 -32.02 -8.96
CA THR A 366 12.85 -31.27 -10.19
C THR A 366 11.51 -31.66 -10.84
N GLY A 367 11.10 -32.94 -10.76
CA GLY A 367 9.79 -33.38 -11.28
C GLY A 367 8.62 -32.80 -10.51
N GLN A 368 8.73 -32.73 -9.17
CA GLN A 368 7.70 -32.10 -8.32
C GLN A 368 7.71 -30.56 -8.52
N ALA A 369 8.88 -29.95 -8.58
CA ALA A 369 9.01 -28.53 -8.85
C ALA A 369 8.33 -28.14 -10.18
N ALA A 370 8.54 -28.92 -11.25
CA ALA A 370 7.91 -28.67 -12.54
C ALA A 370 6.37 -28.78 -12.48
N GLN A 371 5.82 -29.71 -11.69
CA GLN A 371 4.37 -29.79 -11.47
C GLN A 371 3.83 -28.55 -10.76
N ILE A 372 4.50 -28.07 -9.70
CA ILE A 372 4.09 -26.86 -8.96
C ILE A 372 4.21 -25.62 -9.84
N ILE A 373 5.28 -25.49 -10.64
CA ILE A 373 5.40 -24.40 -11.62
C ILE A 373 4.28 -24.47 -12.66
N GLY A 374 3.89 -25.66 -13.10
CA GLY A 374 2.73 -25.84 -13.99
C GLY A 374 1.42 -25.35 -13.36
N MET A 375 1.18 -25.65 -12.08
CA MET A 375 0.05 -25.12 -11.32
C MET A 375 0.11 -23.59 -11.21
N TYR A 376 1.26 -23.05 -10.81
CA TYR A 376 1.50 -21.62 -10.72
C TYR A 376 1.17 -20.89 -12.03
N VAL A 377 1.69 -21.39 -13.16
CA VAL A 377 1.45 -20.78 -14.49
C VAL A 377 -0.04 -20.84 -14.87
N ASN A 378 -0.71 -21.96 -14.61
CA ASN A 378 -2.13 -22.09 -14.90
C ASN A 378 -2.97 -21.13 -14.07
N GLU A 379 -2.73 -21.04 -12.76
CA GLU A 379 -3.46 -20.12 -11.89
C GLU A 379 -3.17 -18.65 -12.26
N LEU A 380 -1.93 -18.34 -12.64
CA LEU A 380 -1.56 -17.01 -13.10
C LEU A 380 -2.31 -16.61 -14.38
N ILE A 381 -2.48 -17.56 -15.33
CA ILE A 381 -3.26 -17.32 -16.53
C ILE A 381 -4.73 -17.11 -16.19
N HIS A 382 -5.32 -17.92 -15.30
CA HIS A 382 -6.71 -17.76 -14.87
C HIS A 382 -6.94 -16.43 -14.19
N ALA A 383 -6.12 -16.09 -13.18
CA ALA A 383 -6.25 -14.81 -12.47
C ALA A 383 -6.06 -13.59 -13.41
N ARG A 384 -5.21 -13.73 -14.43
CA ARG A 384 -5.05 -12.71 -15.46
C ARG A 384 -6.29 -12.61 -16.35
N MET A 385 -6.89 -13.74 -16.78
CA MET A 385 -8.09 -13.73 -17.62
C MET A 385 -9.25 -13.05 -16.92
N ASP A 386 -9.45 -13.30 -15.63
CA ASP A 386 -10.51 -12.67 -14.84
C ASP A 386 -10.38 -11.13 -14.79
N LYS A 387 -9.16 -10.59 -14.81
CA LYS A 387 -8.91 -9.13 -14.90
C LYS A 387 -9.04 -8.58 -16.32
N VAL A 388 -8.67 -9.37 -17.29
CA VAL A 388 -8.50 -8.94 -18.67
C VAL A 388 -9.80 -9.10 -19.48
N ASP A 389 -10.75 -9.92 -19.04
CA ASP A 389 -12.08 -10.00 -19.66
C ASP A 389 -12.86 -8.67 -19.63
N VAL A 390 -12.48 -7.71 -18.80
CA VAL A 390 -13.00 -6.33 -18.86
C VAL A 390 -12.29 -5.49 -19.93
N ALA A 391 -11.06 -5.85 -20.35
CA ALA A 391 -10.24 -5.05 -21.27
C ALA A 391 -9.86 -5.76 -22.58
N ILE A 392 -9.88 -7.09 -22.64
CA ILE A 392 -9.39 -7.88 -23.80
C ILE A 392 -10.46 -8.18 -24.85
N ASP A 393 -11.74 -8.09 -24.58
CA ASP A 393 -12.77 -8.23 -25.64
C ASP A 393 -12.60 -7.25 -26.81
N SER A 394 -11.73 -6.25 -26.61
CA SER A 394 -11.33 -5.32 -27.68
C SER A 394 -9.95 -5.56 -28.29
N TRP A 395 -9.11 -6.47 -27.72
CA TRP A 395 -7.69 -6.53 -28.03
C TRP A 395 -7.28 -7.69 -28.93
N ASP A 396 -7.80 -8.89 -28.67
CA ASP A 396 -7.45 -10.08 -29.46
C ASP A 396 -8.27 -10.19 -30.75
N MET A 397 -9.42 -9.52 -30.85
CA MET A 397 -10.21 -9.48 -32.10
C MET A 397 -9.64 -8.53 -33.17
N ILE A 398 -8.59 -7.75 -32.87
CA ILE A 398 -7.96 -6.84 -33.84
C ILE A 398 -6.65 -7.43 -34.42
N ASN A 399 -6.15 -8.54 -33.89
CA ASN A 399 -4.84 -9.11 -34.25
C ASN A 399 -4.87 -10.50 -34.93
N GLU A 400 -6.04 -11.04 -35.32
CA GLU A 400 -6.15 -12.15 -36.22
C GLU A 400 -6.26 -11.74 -37.70
#